data_50fdb5493cdd6278aca237f3dedd1dce
#
_entry.id   50fdb5493cdd6278aca237f3dedd1dce
#
_cell.length_a   1.000
_cell.length_b   1.000
_cell.length_c   1.000
_cell.angle_alpha   90.00
_cell.angle_beta   90.00
_cell.angle_gamma   90.00
#
_symmetry.space_group_name_H-M   'P 1'
#
loop_
_entity.id
_entity.type
_entity.pdbx_description
1 polymer ?
#
loop_
_entity_poly.entity_id
_entity_poly.type
_entity_poly.pdbx_seq_one_letter_code
_entity_poly.pdbx_strand_id
1 'polypeptide(L)'
;MMDPNKKASYSSFAHGTIDLFSLGDIGSLMSPRIGIIGGTGVYDPQAFKVKDRIRMSTPYGAPSDAVLVGEMGGTEVAFLSRHGTGHVLPPHMVNYRANIWALKQLGVERIISPCAVGSLKEEYRPGDLVIVDQFIDQTRGRSYTFYDGSKTVHISMADPFCQEMSALFAKEAARLGIRHHMGGTYVCIEGPRFSTRAESRMYRQFADIIGMTLVPECQLAREMDMCYSSLATITDYDVWSPEVVDIATIIKVMEENVGKVQRLIAAVLPLIPAERTACVCPHT
;
A
#
# COMPACT_ATOMS: atom_id res chain seq x y z
N MET A 1 -27.63 -8.86 10.14
CA MET A 1 -27.78 -7.74 9.19
C MET A 1 -27.47 -6.47 9.94
N MET A 2 -26.32 -5.87 9.74
CA MET A 2 -26.00 -4.56 10.33
C MET A 2 -26.35 -3.47 9.34
N ASP A 3 -27.10 -2.49 9.81
CA ASP A 3 -27.50 -1.31 9.06
C ASP A 3 -26.25 -0.47 8.72
N PRO A 4 -25.95 -0.17 7.44
CA PRO A 4 -24.81 0.63 7.03
C PRO A 4 -24.86 2.10 7.49
N ASN A 5 -25.96 2.53 8.13
CA ASN A 5 -26.18 3.91 8.57
C ASN A 5 -25.99 4.16 10.08
N LYS A 6 -25.45 3.22 10.84
CA LYS A 6 -25.17 3.47 12.26
C LYS A 6 -23.89 4.28 12.44
N LYS A 7 -24.05 5.47 13.01
CA LYS A 7 -23.01 6.49 13.31
C LYS A 7 -22.18 6.15 14.56
N ALA A 8 -20.90 6.47 14.56
CA ALA A 8 -19.90 6.22 15.60
C ALA A 8 -19.83 7.30 16.69
N SER A 9 -19.56 6.95 17.95
CA SER A 9 -19.34 7.89 19.06
C SER A 9 -17.87 7.96 19.46
N TYR A 10 -17.40 9.17 19.78
CA TYR A 10 -16.03 9.44 20.20
C TYR A 10 -15.87 9.44 21.73
N SER A 11 -14.80 8.86 22.24
CA SER A 11 -14.28 9.18 23.57
C SER A 11 -12.81 9.61 23.47
N SER A 12 -12.46 10.77 24.02
CA SER A 12 -11.07 11.24 24.07
C SER A 12 -10.40 10.77 25.35
N PHE A 13 -9.23 10.17 25.23
CA PHE A 13 -8.35 9.88 26.35
C PHE A 13 -7.11 10.76 26.33
N ALA A 14 -6.63 11.10 27.54
CA ALA A 14 -5.57 12.07 27.81
C ALA A 14 -4.19 11.59 27.34
N HIS A 15 -3.95 11.45 26.04
CA HIS A 15 -2.62 11.30 25.40
C HIS A 15 -2.70 11.33 23.86
N GLY A 16 -3.67 12.02 23.29
CA GLY A 16 -3.71 12.26 21.83
C GLY A 16 -4.06 11.05 20.98
N THR A 17 -4.65 9.99 21.56
CA THR A 17 -5.19 8.83 20.80
C THR A 17 -6.70 8.91 20.79
N ILE A 18 -7.31 8.87 19.63
CA ILE A 18 -8.76 8.85 19.44
C ILE A 18 -9.19 7.40 19.16
N ASP A 19 -10.03 6.86 20.06
CA ASP A 19 -10.62 5.53 19.86
C ASP A 19 -12.00 5.67 19.22
N LEU A 20 -12.18 5.12 18.01
CA LEU A 20 -13.44 5.13 17.27
C LEU A 20 -14.14 3.77 17.42
N PHE A 21 -15.20 3.73 18.22
CA PHE A 21 -16.01 2.53 18.44
C PHE A 21 -17.30 2.48 17.61
N SER A 22 -17.75 3.60 17.07
CA SER A 22 -18.91 3.68 16.17
C SER A 22 -18.85 4.99 15.36
N LEU A 23 -19.38 5.01 14.12
CA LEU A 23 -19.36 6.16 13.21
C LEU A 23 -20.42 7.21 13.58
N GLY A 24 -20.06 8.25 14.31
CA GLY A 24 -20.87 9.43 14.58
C GLY A 24 -20.01 10.70 14.49
N ASP A 25 -20.36 11.57 13.55
CA ASP A 25 -19.77 12.90 13.31
C ASP A 25 -18.23 12.97 13.21
N ILE A 26 -17.69 12.55 12.08
CA ILE A 26 -16.36 12.93 11.58
C ILE A 26 -16.38 14.39 11.06
N GLY A 27 -17.45 15.11 11.25
CA GLY A 27 -17.74 16.42 10.63
C GLY A 27 -16.83 17.58 10.98
N SER A 28 -15.82 17.42 11.86
CA SER A 28 -14.81 18.43 12.13
C SER A 28 -13.37 17.88 12.17
N LEU A 29 -13.19 16.57 12.03
CA LEU A 29 -11.86 15.98 11.85
C LEU A 29 -11.44 16.11 10.40
N MET A 30 -10.16 16.38 10.21
CA MET A 30 -9.50 16.34 8.91
C MET A 30 -9.86 15.03 8.21
N SER A 31 -10.28 15.13 6.94
CA SER A 31 -10.64 13.96 6.13
C SER A 31 -9.59 13.77 5.05
N PRO A 32 -8.49 13.06 5.34
CA PRO A 32 -7.42 12.87 4.39
C PRO A 32 -7.93 12.06 3.21
N ARG A 33 -7.87 12.64 1.99
CA ARG A 33 -8.29 11.93 0.76
C ARG A 33 -7.23 10.97 0.25
N ILE A 34 -6.00 11.05 0.78
CA ILE A 34 -4.87 10.23 0.37
C ILE A 34 -4.41 9.38 1.56
N GLY A 35 -4.32 8.08 1.34
CA GLY A 35 -3.75 7.11 2.28
C GLY A 35 -2.40 6.60 1.80
N ILE A 36 -1.50 6.37 2.74
CA ILE A 36 -0.22 5.70 2.50
C ILE A 36 -0.23 4.42 3.35
N ILE A 37 -0.13 3.25 2.70
CA ILE A 37 0.08 1.99 3.41
C ILE A 37 1.55 1.62 3.25
N GLY A 38 2.36 1.95 4.28
CA GLY A 38 3.81 1.80 4.24
C GLY A 38 4.30 0.51 4.89
N GLY A 39 5.38 -0.04 4.32
CA GLY A 39 6.22 -1.03 4.99
C GLY A 39 7.22 -0.37 5.94
N THR A 40 8.17 -1.18 6.43
CA THR A 40 9.25 -0.74 7.33
C THR A 40 10.05 0.40 6.71
N GLY A 41 10.24 1.47 7.46
CA GLY A 41 11.08 2.61 7.08
C GLY A 41 10.40 3.70 6.25
N VAL A 42 9.20 3.47 5.70
CA VAL A 42 8.50 4.53 4.94
C VAL A 42 7.97 5.64 5.85
N TYR A 43 7.66 5.30 7.10
CA TYR A 43 7.32 6.31 8.11
C TYR A 43 8.59 7.02 8.60
N ASP A 44 8.68 8.32 8.35
CA ASP A 44 9.70 9.20 8.89
C ASP A 44 9.04 10.32 9.72
N PRO A 45 9.28 10.37 11.03
CA PRO A 45 8.72 11.42 11.88
C PRO A 45 9.15 12.84 11.47
N GLN A 46 10.26 12.99 10.73
CA GLN A 46 10.73 14.29 10.25
C GLN A 46 9.99 14.72 8.98
N ALA A 47 9.62 13.78 8.13
CA ALA A 47 8.91 14.03 6.87
C ALA A 47 7.39 14.06 7.04
N PHE A 48 6.86 13.39 8.07
CA PHE A 48 5.42 13.29 8.35
C PHE A 48 5.07 13.90 9.70
N LYS A 49 4.39 15.04 9.68
CA LYS A 49 3.95 15.76 10.88
C LYS A 49 2.62 15.18 11.37
N VAL A 50 2.69 14.23 12.29
CA VAL A 50 1.50 13.61 12.89
C VAL A 50 0.69 14.67 13.67
N LYS A 51 -0.62 14.72 13.37
CA LYS A 51 -1.61 15.54 14.09
C LYS A 51 -2.46 14.66 14.99
N ASP A 52 -2.93 13.52 14.46
CA ASP A 52 -3.79 12.59 15.18
C ASP A 52 -3.32 11.15 15.03
N ARG A 53 -3.63 10.33 16.04
CA ARG A 53 -3.45 8.88 16.04
C ARG A 53 -4.79 8.23 16.31
N ILE A 54 -5.34 7.55 15.31
CA ILE A 54 -6.70 7.00 15.33
C ILE A 54 -6.65 5.48 15.44
N ARG A 55 -7.18 4.94 16.53
CA ARG A 55 -7.44 3.51 16.68
C ARG A 55 -8.86 3.21 16.26
N MET A 56 -9.02 2.21 15.40
CA MET A 56 -10.32 1.82 14.88
C MET A 56 -10.58 0.34 15.12
N SER A 57 -11.81 0.02 15.47
CA SER A 57 -12.35 -1.33 15.38
C SER A 57 -13.16 -1.43 14.09
N THR A 58 -12.96 -2.51 13.32
CA THR A 58 -13.66 -2.71 12.06
C THR A 58 -14.52 -3.98 12.10
N PRO A 59 -15.48 -4.17 11.20
CA PRO A 59 -16.21 -5.43 11.06
C PRO A 59 -15.31 -6.65 10.77
N TYR A 60 -14.07 -6.39 10.36
CA TYR A 60 -13.07 -7.40 9.99
C TYR A 60 -12.00 -7.59 11.07
N GLY A 61 -12.17 -7.00 12.26
CA GLY A 61 -11.19 -6.98 13.33
C GLY A 61 -10.36 -5.71 13.35
N ALA A 62 -9.24 -5.72 14.08
CA ALA A 62 -8.35 -4.57 14.17
C ALA A 62 -7.50 -4.41 12.92
N PRO A 63 -7.25 -3.17 12.45
CA PRO A 63 -6.19 -2.88 11.50
C PRO A 63 -4.80 -3.25 12.05
N SER A 64 -3.81 -3.29 11.18
CA SER A 64 -2.42 -3.63 11.53
C SER A 64 -1.82 -2.71 12.59
N ASP A 65 -2.24 -1.44 12.61
CA ASP A 65 -1.84 -0.43 13.60
C ASP A 65 -2.89 0.68 13.67
N ALA A 66 -2.69 1.64 14.57
CA ALA A 66 -3.43 2.90 14.54
C ALA A 66 -3.12 3.67 13.25
N VAL A 67 -4.14 4.28 12.66
CA VAL A 67 -3.95 5.18 11.52
C VAL A 67 -3.44 6.52 12.03
N LEU A 68 -2.32 6.97 11.48
CA LEU A 68 -1.76 8.29 11.76
C LEU A 68 -2.31 9.27 10.73
N VAL A 69 -2.95 10.33 11.17
CA VAL A 69 -3.37 11.44 10.30
C VAL A 69 -2.42 12.60 10.52
N GLY A 70 -1.98 13.23 9.45
CA GLY A 70 -1.00 14.30 9.54
C GLY A 70 -0.69 14.91 8.17
N GLU A 71 0.44 15.60 8.09
CA GLU A 71 0.86 16.35 6.92
C GLU A 71 2.20 15.88 6.39
N MET A 72 2.27 15.63 5.08
CA MET A 72 3.48 15.32 4.34
C MET A 72 3.51 16.16 3.04
N GLY A 73 4.62 16.85 2.79
CA GLY A 73 4.74 17.67 1.58
C GLY A 73 3.66 18.77 1.44
N GLY A 74 3.11 19.28 2.54
CA GLY A 74 2.02 20.25 2.53
C GLY A 74 0.63 19.67 2.29
N THR A 75 0.51 18.34 2.17
CA THR A 75 -0.74 17.63 1.92
C THR A 75 -1.12 16.80 3.12
N GLU A 76 -2.42 16.82 3.47
CA GLU A 76 -2.94 15.96 4.53
C GLU A 76 -3.06 14.52 4.05
N VAL A 77 -2.54 13.59 4.84
CA VAL A 77 -2.52 12.16 4.51
C VAL A 77 -2.85 11.30 5.73
N ALA A 78 -3.43 10.13 5.49
CA ALA A 78 -3.55 9.04 6.45
C ALA A 78 -2.43 8.04 6.22
N PHE A 79 -1.65 7.73 7.23
CA PHE A 79 -0.59 6.72 7.17
C PHE A 79 -0.95 5.50 8.00
N LEU A 80 -0.81 4.31 7.43
CA LEU A 80 -0.99 3.03 8.11
C LEU A 80 0.23 2.14 7.92
N SER A 81 0.80 1.68 9.04
CA SER A 81 1.88 0.67 9.01
C SER A 81 1.31 -0.70 8.65
N ARG A 82 1.62 -1.22 7.45
CA ARG A 82 1.11 -2.52 6.97
C ARG A 82 1.44 -3.67 7.89
N HIS A 83 2.63 -3.69 8.41
CA HIS A 83 3.15 -4.76 9.27
C HIS A 83 3.08 -4.44 10.77
N GLY A 84 2.39 -3.35 11.14
CA GLY A 84 2.40 -2.81 12.49
C GLY A 84 3.73 -2.18 12.90
N THR A 85 3.72 -1.42 13.99
CA THR A 85 4.95 -0.85 14.57
C THR A 85 5.91 -1.97 14.96
N GLY A 86 7.16 -1.86 14.54
CA GLY A 86 8.21 -2.86 14.78
C GLY A 86 8.15 -4.07 13.84
N HIS A 87 7.35 -4.03 12.77
CA HIS A 87 7.24 -5.11 11.78
C HIS A 87 6.85 -6.47 12.38
N VAL A 88 5.85 -6.45 13.25
CA VAL A 88 5.41 -7.62 14.03
C VAL A 88 4.47 -8.57 13.26
N LEU A 89 3.84 -8.09 12.18
CA LEU A 89 2.91 -8.88 11.37
C LEU A 89 3.60 -9.36 10.09
N PRO A 90 3.81 -10.67 9.90
CA PRO A 90 4.28 -11.18 8.61
C PRO A 90 3.19 -11.01 7.54
N PRO A 91 3.54 -11.04 6.23
CA PRO A 91 2.62 -10.70 5.13
C PRO A 91 1.28 -11.45 5.15
N HIS A 92 1.31 -12.74 5.48
CA HIS A 92 0.10 -13.58 5.52
C HIS A 92 -0.80 -13.35 6.74
N MET A 93 -0.30 -12.63 7.77
CA MET A 93 -1.06 -12.30 8.99
C MET A 93 -1.59 -10.85 9.00
N VAL A 94 -1.27 -10.07 7.99
CA VAL A 94 -1.80 -8.71 7.81
C VAL A 94 -3.31 -8.77 7.60
N ASN A 95 -4.06 -8.00 8.39
CA ASN A 95 -5.50 -7.86 8.22
C ASN A 95 -5.83 -6.82 7.14
N TYR A 96 -5.65 -7.21 5.88
CA TYR A 96 -5.84 -6.33 4.72
C TYR A 96 -7.24 -5.73 4.65
N ARG A 97 -8.29 -6.53 4.98
CA ARG A 97 -9.68 -6.03 4.99
C ARG A 97 -9.86 -4.91 6.02
N ALA A 98 -9.36 -5.11 7.23
CA ALA A 98 -9.46 -4.08 8.26
C ALA A 98 -8.67 -2.81 7.87
N ASN A 99 -7.49 -2.95 7.28
CA ASN A 99 -6.66 -1.84 6.84
C ASN A 99 -7.37 -0.97 5.78
N ILE A 100 -7.85 -1.59 4.71
CA ILE A 100 -8.53 -0.88 3.62
C ILE A 100 -9.84 -0.26 4.11
N TRP A 101 -10.63 -1.01 4.89
CA TRP A 101 -11.87 -0.51 5.46
C TRP A 101 -11.63 0.72 6.34
N ALA A 102 -10.64 0.68 7.23
CA ALA A 102 -10.30 1.78 8.13
C ALA A 102 -9.95 3.06 7.34
N LEU A 103 -9.11 2.95 6.32
CA LEU A 103 -8.76 4.09 5.47
C LEU A 103 -9.99 4.64 4.73
N LYS A 104 -10.86 3.78 4.21
CA LYS A 104 -12.11 4.21 3.56
C LYS A 104 -13.01 4.99 4.51
N GLN A 105 -13.14 4.55 5.77
CA GLN A 105 -13.96 5.24 6.77
C GLN A 105 -13.40 6.63 7.14
N LEU A 106 -12.11 6.84 7.01
CA LEU A 106 -11.48 8.16 7.19
C LEU A 106 -11.60 9.07 5.97
N GLY A 107 -12.27 8.64 4.91
CA GLY A 107 -12.47 9.44 3.71
C GLY A 107 -11.37 9.27 2.65
N VAL A 108 -10.46 8.33 2.83
CA VAL A 108 -9.40 8.06 1.84
C VAL A 108 -10.01 7.54 0.53
N GLU A 109 -9.61 8.16 -0.56
CA GLU A 109 -10.03 7.83 -1.92
C GLU A 109 -8.88 7.29 -2.79
N ARG A 110 -7.63 7.58 -2.40
CA ARG A 110 -6.42 7.20 -3.13
C ARG A 110 -5.40 6.59 -2.19
N ILE A 111 -4.86 5.43 -2.56
CA ILE A 111 -3.84 4.73 -1.78
C ILE A 111 -2.51 4.72 -2.54
N ILE A 112 -1.46 5.13 -1.85
CA ILE A 112 -0.06 4.97 -2.24
C ILE A 112 0.51 3.82 -1.41
N SER A 113 1.02 2.80 -2.08
CA SER A 113 1.50 1.58 -1.44
C SER A 113 2.95 1.28 -1.81
N PRO A 114 3.92 1.86 -1.10
CA PRO A 114 5.31 1.50 -1.24
C PRO A 114 5.59 0.09 -0.67
N CYS A 115 6.45 -0.65 -1.38
CA CYS A 115 6.88 -1.99 -0.96
C CYS A 115 8.29 -2.30 -1.46
N ALA A 116 8.97 -3.24 -0.78
CA ALA A 116 10.24 -3.81 -1.20
C ALA A 116 9.98 -5.12 -1.95
N VAL A 117 10.74 -5.36 -3.04
CA VAL A 117 10.55 -6.50 -3.93
C VAL A 117 11.90 -7.04 -4.43
N GLY A 118 11.92 -8.32 -4.80
CA GLY A 118 12.98 -8.90 -5.60
C GLY A 118 12.75 -8.68 -7.10
N SER A 119 13.82 -8.55 -7.87
CA SER A 119 13.77 -8.48 -9.33
C SER A 119 13.79 -9.88 -9.95
N LEU A 120 12.97 -10.08 -10.96
CA LEU A 120 12.98 -11.26 -11.83
C LEU A 120 13.61 -10.99 -13.19
N LYS A 121 14.10 -9.76 -13.44
CA LYS A 121 14.72 -9.28 -14.68
C LYS A 121 16.11 -8.71 -14.42
N GLU A 122 17.03 -8.92 -15.35
CA GLU A 122 18.40 -8.40 -15.25
C GLU A 122 18.48 -6.88 -15.34
N GLU A 123 17.60 -6.28 -16.17
CA GLU A 123 17.51 -4.85 -16.39
C GLU A 123 16.85 -4.07 -15.23
N TYR A 124 16.09 -4.76 -14.36
CA TYR A 124 15.47 -4.19 -13.16
C TYR A 124 16.41 -4.37 -11.97
N ARG A 125 17.23 -3.38 -11.69
CA ARG A 125 18.36 -3.50 -10.77
C ARG A 125 18.01 -3.13 -9.33
N PRO A 126 18.68 -3.71 -8.34
CA PRO A 126 18.59 -3.23 -6.96
C PRO A 126 18.81 -1.71 -6.89
N GLY A 127 17.94 -1.04 -6.16
CA GLY A 127 17.87 0.42 -6.09
C GLY A 127 16.98 1.11 -7.11
N ASP A 128 16.46 0.39 -8.11
CA ASP A 128 15.47 0.91 -9.05
C ASP A 128 14.06 0.93 -8.41
N LEU A 129 13.20 1.80 -8.93
CA LEU A 129 11.79 1.87 -8.62
C LEU A 129 10.98 1.27 -9.77
N VAL A 130 9.97 0.46 -9.47
CA VAL A 130 8.96 0.01 -10.43
C VAL A 130 7.61 0.60 -10.04
N ILE A 131 6.99 1.31 -10.97
CA ILE A 131 5.61 1.75 -10.85
C ILE A 131 4.75 0.63 -11.43
N VAL A 132 4.14 -0.16 -10.53
CA VAL A 132 3.47 -1.41 -10.89
C VAL A 132 2.20 -1.15 -11.68
N ASP A 133 1.96 -1.91 -12.75
CA ASP A 133 0.76 -1.80 -13.58
C ASP A 133 -0.04 -3.11 -13.67
N GLN A 134 0.57 -4.27 -13.36
CA GLN A 134 -0.10 -5.58 -13.38
C GLN A 134 0.36 -6.46 -12.22
N PHE A 135 -0.46 -7.45 -11.88
CA PHE A 135 -0.05 -8.46 -10.91
C PHE A 135 -0.55 -9.87 -11.26
N ILE A 136 0.15 -10.85 -10.69
CA ILE A 136 -0.24 -12.26 -10.67
C ILE A 136 -0.34 -12.69 -9.21
N ASP A 137 -1.49 -13.23 -8.82
CA ASP A 137 -1.73 -13.71 -7.46
C ASP A 137 -1.29 -15.16 -7.30
N GLN A 138 -0.29 -15.37 -6.43
CA GLN A 138 0.17 -16.68 -5.97
C GLN A 138 0.04 -16.81 -4.45
N THR A 139 -0.82 -15.98 -3.83
CA THR A 139 -1.12 -16.07 -2.40
C THR A 139 -2.10 -17.20 -2.10
N ARG A 140 -2.18 -17.61 -0.83
CA ARG A 140 -3.04 -18.70 -0.36
C ARG A 140 -3.62 -18.33 1.00
N GLY A 141 -4.89 -18.64 1.24
CA GLY A 141 -5.48 -18.50 2.58
C GLY A 141 -5.74 -17.08 3.05
N ARG A 142 -5.59 -16.06 2.20
CA ARG A 142 -5.93 -14.67 2.52
C ARG A 142 -7.42 -14.40 2.25
N SER A 143 -8.00 -13.42 2.94
CA SER A 143 -9.36 -12.95 2.67
C SER A 143 -9.33 -11.94 1.51
N TYR A 144 -9.87 -12.31 0.36
CA TYR A 144 -9.71 -11.58 -0.90
C TYR A 144 -10.78 -10.55 -1.18
N THR A 145 -11.90 -10.57 -0.48
CA THR A 145 -13.07 -9.77 -0.81
C THR A 145 -13.80 -9.30 0.44
N PHE A 146 -14.52 -8.20 0.31
CA PHE A 146 -15.50 -7.75 1.30
C PHE A 146 -16.87 -8.43 1.13
N TYR A 147 -17.08 -9.15 0.03
CA TYR A 147 -18.36 -9.73 -0.40
C TYR A 147 -18.39 -11.25 -0.24
N ASP A 148 -17.95 -11.77 0.91
CA ASP A 148 -17.95 -13.20 1.26
C ASP A 148 -19.25 -13.67 1.96
N GLY A 149 -20.33 -12.88 1.85
CA GLY A 149 -21.62 -13.13 2.49
C GLY A 149 -22.76 -13.38 1.49
N SER A 150 -23.90 -12.74 1.75
CA SER A 150 -25.13 -12.91 0.96
C SER A 150 -25.15 -12.18 -0.38
N LYS A 151 -24.18 -11.31 -0.66
CA LYS A 151 -24.07 -10.53 -1.89
C LYS A 151 -22.78 -10.91 -2.61
N THR A 152 -22.87 -11.26 -3.88
CA THR A 152 -21.73 -11.43 -4.77
C THR A 152 -21.52 -10.16 -5.60
N VAL A 153 -20.29 -9.68 -5.68
CA VAL A 153 -19.89 -8.53 -6.51
C VAL A 153 -18.70 -8.95 -7.36
N HIS A 154 -18.76 -8.65 -8.64
CA HIS A 154 -17.65 -8.83 -9.57
C HIS A 154 -17.12 -7.47 -9.99
N ILE A 155 -15.82 -7.24 -9.78
CA ILE A 155 -15.14 -6.02 -10.21
C ILE A 155 -14.19 -6.34 -11.37
N SER A 156 -13.98 -5.34 -12.24
CA SER A 156 -12.96 -5.47 -13.28
C SER A 156 -11.57 -5.23 -12.70
N MET A 157 -10.65 -6.15 -12.98
CA MET A 157 -9.23 -6.07 -12.61
C MET A 157 -8.30 -6.07 -13.83
N ALA A 158 -8.84 -5.72 -15.03
CA ALA A 158 -8.01 -5.61 -16.23
C ALA A 158 -6.91 -4.54 -16.07
N ASP A 159 -7.27 -3.40 -15.46
CA ASP A 159 -6.36 -2.32 -15.11
C ASP A 159 -6.41 -2.07 -13.59
N PRO A 160 -5.65 -2.84 -12.79
CA PRO A 160 -5.81 -2.82 -11.33
C PRO A 160 -5.28 -1.54 -10.67
N PHE A 161 -4.38 -0.82 -11.32
CA PHE A 161 -3.73 0.37 -10.77
C PHE A 161 -4.24 1.66 -11.41
N CYS A 162 -4.21 2.75 -10.63
CA CYS A 162 -4.63 4.08 -11.07
C CYS A 162 -3.60 4.67 -12.03
N GLN A 163 -3.93 4.72 -13.32
CA GLN A 163 -3.05 5.25 -14.37
C GLN A 163 -2.71 6.73 -14.17
N GLU A 164 -3.66 7.54 -13.66
CA GLU A 164 -3.43 8.95 -13.32
C GLU A 164 -2.32 9.11 -12.28
N MET A 165 -2.37 8.36 -11.20
CA MET A 165 -1.33 8.38 -10.15
C MET A 165 -0.02 7.82 -10.68
N SER A 166 -0.04 6.73 -11.43
CA SER A 166 1.16 6.11 -12.01
C SER A 166 1.91 7.07 -12.94
N ALA A 167 1.18 7.82 -13.77
CA ALA A 167 1.79 8.84 -14.65
C ALA A 167 2.42 9.99 -13.85
N LEU A 168 1.79 10.45 -12.77
CA LEU A 168 2.35 11.48 -11.89
C LEU A 168 3.63 10.97 -11.22
N PHE A 169 3.64 9.75 -10.70
CA PHE A 169 4.84 9.15 -10.11
C PHE A 169 5.98 9.00 -11.10
N ALA A 170 5.71 8.54 -12.32
CA ALA A 170 6.75 8.41 -13.36
C ALA A 170 7.36 9.78 -13.73
N LYS A 171 6.51 10.78 -13.93
CA LYS A 171 6.96 12.15 -14.25
C LYS A 171 7.86 12.72 -13.15
N GLU A 172 7.44 12.62 -11.91
CA GLU A 172 8.20 13.15 -10.78
C GLU A 172 9.47 12.33 -10.47
N ALA A 173 9.44 11.01 -10.64
CA ALA A 173 10.63 10.17 -10.53
C ALA A 173 11.69 10.60 -11.55
N ALA A 174 11.30 10.83 -12.80
CA ALA A 174 12.19 11.35 -13.84
C ALA A 174 12.76 12.73 -13.45
N ARG A 175 11.93 13.66 -12.98
CA ARG A 175 12.35 15.00 -12.54
C ARG A 175 13.34 14.95 -11.37
N LEU A 176 13.18 14.00 -10.46
CA LEU A 176 14.06 13.81 -9.30
C LEU A 176 15.30 12.98 -9.61
N GLY A 177 15.49 12.53 -10.86
CA GLY A 177 16.59 11.65 -11.25
C GLY A 177 16.54 10.25 -10.61
N ILE A 178 15.34 9.82 -10.21
CA ILE A 178 15.14 8.46 -9.66
C ILE A 178 15.03 7.50 -10.84
N ARG A 179 15.94 6.52 -10.88
CA ARG A 179 15.85 5.48 -11.88
C ARG A 179 14.60 4.63 -11.63
N HIS A 180 13.74 4.55 -12.66
CA HIS A 180 12.45 3.89 -12.54
C HIS A 180 12.03 3.19 -13.83
N HIS A 181 11.14 2.23 -13.67
CA HIS A 181 10.46 1.51 -14.74
C HIS A 181 8.96 1.83 -14.66
N MET A 182 8.40 2.27 -15.78
CA MET A 182 6.96 2.49 -15.90
C MET A 182 6.30 1.21 -16.39
N GLY A 183 5.46 0.63 -15.53
CA GLY A 183 4.92 -0.71 -15.72
C GLY A 183 5.83 -1.81 -15.17
N GLY A 184 5.23 -2.95 -14.90
CA GLY A 184 5.87 -4.16 -14.43
C GLY A 184 4.88 -5.09 -13.74
N THR A 185 4.90 -6.36 -14.14
CA THR A 185 4.05 -7.39 -13.55
C THR A 185 4.63 -7.87 -12.23
N TYR A 186 3.88 -7.67 -11.16
CA TYR A 186 4.23 -8.10 -9.82
C TYR A 186 3.64 -9.48 -9.52
N VAL A 187 4.46 -10.52 -9.35
CA VAL A 187 3.96 -11.77 -8.76
C VAL A 187 3.95 -11.66 -7.23
N CYS A 188 2.76 -11.83 -6.65
CA CYS A 188 2.57 -11.76 -5.20
C CYS A 188 2.52 -13.18 -4.62
N ILE A 189 3.53 -13.56 -3.85
CA ILE A 189 3.59 -14.84 -3.13
C ILE A 189 3.11 -14.69 -1.69
N GLU A 190 2.76 -15.81 -1.04
CA GLU A 190 2.23 -15.80 0.33
C GLU A 190 3.21 -15.25 1.36
N GLY A 191 4.49 -15.63 1.27
CA GLY A 191 5.44 -15.42 2.35
C GLY A 191 5.12 -16.26 3.62
N PRO A 192 5.85 -16.07 4.73
CA PRO A 192 7.01 -15.19 4.87
C PRO A 192 8.31 -15.76 4.27
N ARG A 193 8.31 -17.02 3.81
CA ARG A 193 9.47 -17.58 3.11
C ARG A 193 9.65 -16.95 1.74
N PHE A 194 10.89 -16.82 1.31
CA PHE A 194 11.20 -16.47 -0.07
C PHE A 194 10.93 -17.65 -1.02
N SER A 195 10.91 -17.39 -2.31
CA SER A 195 10.77 -18.40 -3.35
C SER A 195 11.93 -19.40 -3.34
N THR A 196 11.64 -20.62 -3.82
CA THR A 196 12.70 -21.56 -4.20
C THR A 196 13.28 -21.16 -5.55
N ARG A 197 14.49 -21.64 -5.88
CA ARG A 197 15.08 -21.42 -7.21
C ARG A 197 14.20 -21.92 -8.36
N ALA A 198 13.43 -22.99 -8.13
CA ALA A 198 12.50 -23.52 -9.13
C ALA A 198 11.30 -22.60 -9.33
N GLU A 199 10.71 -22.10 -8.22
CA GLU A 199 9.63 -21.10 -8.26
C GLU A 199 10.10 -19.81 -8.93
N SER A 200 11.28 -19.31 -8.57
CA SER A 200 11.86 -18.10 -9.15
C SER A 200 12.06 -18.23 -10.67
N ARG A 201 12.64 -19.37 -11.14
CA ARG A 201 12.77 -19.63 -12.58
C ARG A 201 11.42 -19.73 -13.30
N MET A 202 10.38 -20.24 -12.64
CA MET A 202 9.03 -20.27 -13.19
C MET A 202 8.46 -18.86 -13.30
N TYR A 203 8.53 -18.04 -12.24
CA TYR A 203 7.99 -16.69 -12.21
C TYR A 203 8.66 -15.74 -13.21
N ARG A 204 9.96 -15.90 -13.45
CA ARG A 204 10.72 -15.12 -14.46
C ARG A 204 10.17 -15.21 -15.88
N GLN A 205 9.33 -16.20 -16.17
CA GLN A 205 8.76 -16.38 -17.51
C GLN A 205 7.60 -15.42 -17.79
N PHE A 206 6.95 -14.89 -16.74
CA PHE A 206 5.73 -14.11 -16.89
C PHE A 206 5.59 -12.93 -15.92
N ALA A 207 6.56 -12.71 -15.03
CA ALA A 207 6.57 -11.58 -14.11
C ALA A 207 7.92 -10.85 -14.14
N ASP A 208 7.93 -9.61 -13.67
CA ASP A 208 9.09 -8.74 -13.66
C ASP A 208 9.68 -8.57 -12.26
N ILE A 209 8.82 -8.56 -11.25
CA ILE A 209 9.18 -8.42 -9.84
C ILE A 209 8.38 -9.38 -8.96
N ILE A 210 8.93 -9.69 -7.78
CA ILE A 210 8.32 -10.61 -6.81
C ILE A 210 8.26 -9.98 -5.43
N GLY A 211 7.12 -10.13 -4.75
CA GLY A 211 6.93 -9.66 -3.38
C GLY A 211 5.77 -10.35 -2.68
N MET A 212 5.33 -9.82 -1.53
CA MET A 212 4.44 -10.57 -0.64
C MET A 212 3.21 -9.76 -0.18
N THR A 213 3.05 -8.48 -0.56
CA THR A 213 2.12 -7.58 0.12
C THR A 213 1.03 -6.97 -0.77
N LEU A 214 1.18 -7.05 -2.09
CA LEU A 214 0.28 -6.39 -3.03
C LEU A 214 -1.13 -6.95 -3.01
N VAL A 215 -1.26 -8.28 -2.89
CA VAL A 215 -2.53 -8.99 -2.87
C VAL A 215 -2.83 -9.46 -1.44
N PRO A 216 -4.05 -9.24 -0.92
CA PRO A 216 -5.25 -8.70 -1.55
C PRO A 216 -5.40 -7.16 -1.43
N GLU A 217 -4.38 -6.42 -0.99
CA GLU A 217 -4.47 -4.98 -0.70
C GLU A 217 -5.04 -4.18 -1.90
N CYS A 218 -4.49 -4.43 -3.10
CA CYS A 218 -4.92 -3.75 -4.32
C CYS A 218 -6.39 -4.05 -4.66
N GLN A 219 -6.79 -5.33 -4.70
CA GLN A 219 -8.16 -5.70 -5.08
C GLN A 219 -9.20 -5.26 -4.05
N LEU A 220 -8.87 -5.30 -2.75
CA LEU A 220 -9.75 -4.77 -1.70
C LEU A 220 -9.93 -3.25 -1.83
N ALA A 221 -8.87 -2.51 -2.18
CA ALA A 221 -8.97 -1.09 -2.46
C ALA A 221 -9.91 -0.82 -3.66
N ARG A 222 -9.82 -1.63 -4.72
CA ARG A 222 -10.69 -1.54 -5.89
C ARG A 222 -12.15 -1.85 -5.56
N GLU A 223 -12.43 -2.86 -4.74
CA GLU A 223 -13.80 -3.16 -4.26
C GLU A 223 -14.42 -2.00 -3.47
N MET A 224 -13.61 -1.15 -2.86
CA MET A 224 -14.04 0.06 -2.13
C MET A 224 -14.03 1.33 -2.98
N ASP A 225 -13.94 1.22 -4.31
CA ASP A 225 -13.84 2.36 -5.24
C ASP A 225 -12.68 3.31 -4.91
N MET A 226 -11.55 2.79 -4.44
CA MET A 226 -10.35 3.56 -4.15
C MET A 226 -9.34 3.42 -5.28
N CYS A 227 -8.67 4.52 -5.64
CA CYS A 227 -7.49 4.46 -6.48
C CYS A 227 -6.35 3.78 -5.72
N TYR A 228 -5.59 2.95 -6.41
CA TYR A 228 -4.43 2.29 -5.82
C TYR A 228 -3.21 2.42 -6.74
N SER A 229 -2.06 2.79 -6.18
CA SER A 229 -0.78 2.85 -6.88
C SER A 229 0.30 2.20 -6.02
N SER A 230 1.05 1.27 -6.60
CA SER A 230 2.15 0.59 -5.91
C SER A 230 3.50 1.09 -6.42
N LEU A 231 4.37 1.44 -5.47
CA LEU A 231 5.74 1.88 -5.70
C LEU A 231 6.68 0.79 -5.19
N ALA A 232 7.07 -0.12 -6.07
CA ALA A 232 7.91 -1.24 -5.71
C ALA A 232 9.40 -0.87 -5.84
N THR A 233 10.15 -0.94 -4.74
CA THR A 233 11.60 -0.71 -4.74
C THR A 233 12.34 -2.03 -4.76
N ILE A 234 13.24 -2.19 -5.72
CA ILE A 234 14.00 -3.42 -5.89
C ILE A 234 15.12 -3.46 -4.87
N THR A 235 15.18 -4.55 -4.11
CA THR A 235 16.21 -4.78 -3.09
C THR A 235 17.27 -5.77 -3.53
N ASP A 236 16.92 -6.74 -4.37
CA ASP A 236 17.74 -7.86 -4.78
C ASP A 236 17.26 -8.47 -6.10
N TYR A 237 17.99 -9.47 -6.61
CA TYR A 237 17.63 -10.21 -7.83
C TYR A 237 16.87 -11.52 -7.55
N ASP A 238 16.20 -11.63 -6.40
CA ASP A 238 15.59 -12.88 -5.98
C ASP A 238 16.61 -14.06 -6.04
N VAL A 239 16.14 -15.27 -5.81
CA VAL A 239 17.02 -16.47 -5.72
C VAL A 239 17.41 -17.06 -7.09
N TRP A 240 17.04 -16.45 -8.22
CA TRP A 240 17.51 -16.89 -9.53
C TRP A 240 18.95 -16.45 -9.83
N SER A 241 19.38 -15.34 -9.24
CA SER A 241 20.76 -14.90 -9.34
C SER A 241 21.70 -15.92 -8.70
N PRO A 242 22.91 -16.12 -9.25
CA PRO A 242 23.92 -16.94 -8.61
C PRO A 242 24.39 -16.34 -7.28
N GLU A 243 24.28 -15.03 -7.10
CA GLU A 243 24.57 -14.36 -5.83
C GLU A 243 23.53 -14.77 -4.78
N VAL A 244 24.04 -15.17 -3.61
CA VAL A 244 23.15 -15.51 -2.50
C VAL A 244 22.52 -14.23 -1.99
N VAL A 245 21.18 -14.23 -1.88
CA VAL A 245 20.44 -13.14 -1.27
C VAL A 245 20.90 -12.99 0.19
N ASP A 246 21.68 -11.95 0.46
CA ASP A 246 22.16 -11.61 1.79
C ASP A 246 21.23 -10.61 2.45
N ILE A 247 20.69 -10.97 3.62
CA ILE A 247 19.76 -10.14 4.38
C ILE A 247 20.35 -8.78 4.73
N ALA A 248 21.64 -8.71 5.07
CA ALA A 248 22.29 -7.45 5.42
C ALA A 248 22.34 -6.49 4.20
N THR A 249 22.63 -7.02 3.02
CA THR A 249 22.60 -6.28 1.76
C THR A 249 21.21 -5.79 1.43
N ILE A 250 20.16 -6.65 1.59
CA ILE A 250 18.78 -6.25 1.42
C ILE A 250 18.42 -5.06 2.32
N ILE A 251 18.74 -5.14 3.62
CA ILE A 251 18.45 -4.07 4.58
C ILE A 251 19.12 -2.76 4.15
N LYS A 252 20.39 -2.79 3.77
CA LYS A 252 21.11 -1.60 3.31
C LYS A 252 20.44 -0.95 2.10
N VAL A 253 20.10 -1.74 1.08
CA VAL A 253 19.43 -1.25 -0.12
C VAL A 253 18.03 -0.72 0.21
N MET A 254 17.31 -1.37 1.15
CA MET A 254 16.02 -0.88 1.63
C MET A 254 16.15 0.49 2.27
N GLU A 255 17.14 0.72 3.14
CA GLU A 255 17.36 2.03 3.80
C GLU A 255 17.65 3.13 2.76
N GLU A 256 18.48 2.86 1.75
CA GLU A 256 18.74 3.79 0.66
C GLU A 256 17.47 4.08 -0.17
N ASN A 257 16.65 3.07 -0.43
CA ASN A 257 15.41 3.19 -1.20
C ASN A 257 14.32 3.98 -0.45
N VAL A 258 14.26 3.84 0.88
CA VAL A 258 13.30 4.56 1.72
C VAL A 258 13.38 6.07 1.48
N GLY A 259 14.58 6.65 1.53
CA GLY A 259 14.75 8.09 1.31
C GLY A 259 14.37 8.54 -0.11
N LYS A 260 14.54 7.68 -1.12
CA LYS A 260 14.09 7.96 -2.50
C LYS A 260 12.57 8.01 -2.58
N VAL A 261 11.91 6.99 -2.01
CA VAL A 261 10.43 6.87 -2.03
C VAL A 261 9.78 8.00 -1.24
N GLN A 262 10.30 8.33 -0.06
CA GLN A 262 9.77 9.44 0.75
C GLN A 262 9.82 10.76 -0.02
N ARG A 263 10.96 11.09 -0.65
CA ARG A 263 11.10 12.31 -1.47
C ARG A 263 10.15 12.30 -2.66
N LEU A 264 9.97 11.16 -3.31
CA LEU A 264 9.06 11.01 -4.44
C LEU A 264 7.60 11.20 -4.00
N ILE A 265 7.18 10.54 -2.93
CA ILE A 265 5.82 10.69 -2.39
C ILE A 265 5.57 12.15 -2.00
N ALA A 266 6.47 12.78 -1.25
CA ALA A 266 6.31 14.17 -0.83
C ALA A 266 6.22 15.16 -2.02
N ALA A 267 6.93 14.87 -3.12
CA ALA A 267 6.86 15.68 -4.35
C ALA A 267 5.56 15.45 -5.13
N VAL A 268 5.01 14.25 -5.13
CA VAL A 268 3.78 13.91 -5.87
C VAL A 268 2.51 14.33 -5.13
N LEU A 269 2.48 14.24 -3.81
CA LEU A 269 1.29 14.51 -3.00
C LEU A 269 0.57 15.83 -3.37
N PRO A 270 1.24 17.01 -3.48
CA PRO A 270 0.58 18.27 -3.84
C PRO A 270 0.11 18.33 -5.30
N LEU A 271 0.56 17.40 -6.15
CA LEU A 271 0.20 17.34 -7.58
C LEU A 271 -1.00 16.42 -7.83
N ILE A 272 -1.40 15.62 -6.85
CA ILE A 272 -2.55 14.71 -6.98
C ILE A 272 -3.82 15.57 -7.05
N PRO A 273 -4.63 15.48 -8.12
CA PRO A 273 -5.85 16.26 -8.24
C PRO A 273 -6.83 15.99 -7.08
N ALA A 274 -7.51 17.04 -6.62
CA ALA A 274 -8.52 16.91 -5.58
C ALA A 274 -9.67 15.99 -6.04
N GLU A 275 -10.06 16.08 -7.31
CA GLU A 275 -11.11 15.25 -7.90
C GLU A 275 -10.54 14.10 -8.74
N ARG A 276 -11.27 12.99 -8.83
CA ARG A 276 -10.92 11.82 -9.64
C ARG A 276 -11.62 11.91 -11.00
N THR A 277 -11.08 12.73 -11.90
CA THR A 277 -11.71 13.01 -13.20
C THR A 277 -11.09 12.25 -14.36
N ALA A 278 -9.83 11.86 -14.25
CA ALA A 278 -9.05 11.26 -15.34
C ALA A 278 -8.80 9.76 -15.17
N CYS A 279 -9.27 9.14 -14.08
CA CYS A 279 -9.12 7.71 -13.84
C CYS A 279 -10.46 6.97 -13.82
N VAL A 280 -10.47 5.70 -14.24
CA VAL A 280 -11.65 4.81 -14.24
C VAL A 280 -11.88 4.08 -12.91
N CYS A 281 -11.04 4.32 -11.90
CA CYS A 281 -11.07 3.59 -10.63
C CYS A 281 -12.40 3.60 -9.89
N PRO A 282 -13.23 4.67 -9.90
CA PRO A 282 -14.51 4.68 -9.21
C PRO A 282 -15.65 3.92 -9.91
N HIS A 283 -15.39 3.32 -11.07
CA HIS A 283 -16.44 2.75 -11.92
C HIS A 283 -16.23 1.25 -12.21
N THR A 284 -15.66 0.54 -11.28
CA THR A 284 -15.35 -0.91 -11.45
C THR A 284 -16.37 -1.81 -10.76
#